data_6778ee19a206b930be83aaefaf31f0e4
#
_entry.id   6778ee19a206b930be83aaefaf31f0e4
#
_cell.length_a   1.000
_cell.length_b   1.000
_cell.length_c   1.000
_cell.angle_alpha   90.00
_cell.angle_beta   90.00
_cell.angle_gamma   90.00
#
_symmetry.space_group_name_H-M   'P 1'
#
loop_
_entity.id
_entity.type
_entity.pdbx_description
1 polymer ?
#
loop_
_entity_poly.entity_id
_entity_poly.type
_entity_poly.pdbx_seq_one_letter_code
_entity_poly.pdbx_strand_id
1 'polypeptide(L)'
;MGKMGATRRQMIGGSAAVLGAMSGAPKALGETGPQTPPPGALEGKSILITGAASGFGRLGAEHYARLGARVFATMRNLPRPEAEELTQLARDEGLAIEVVEIDVMSDESAASGVATVLEKTGGTLDVLINNAGIGLGGPAEVQDMEATKLLFETNVFGPHRMARAVLPAMRAAGKGQIFQLSSQLGRVIVPGIGHYSPTKFALEALSEALAYEVAAQGIEVTIIQPGGYPTKIWEKSTARAAALKARTPQELLDAYPEMTAGMGQPSSGGGTTDPMDIPRAIAEIIAMPRGTRPLRRPVHPGNKPQEAINAVSRETQLAMLGNSPWGPAVKDVLD
;
A
#
# COMPACT_ATOMS: atom_id res chain seq x y z
N MET A 1 52.79 -2.80 -4.76
CA MET A 1 51.64 -3.71 -4.57
C MET A 1 50.83 -3.21 -3.34
N GLY A 2 49.91 -2.35 -3.53
CA GLY A 2 49.06 -1.79 -2.47
C GLY A 2 47.60 -2.04 -2.81
N LYS A 3 46.98 -2.93 -2.04
CA LYS A 3 45.52 -3.11 -2.09
C LYS A 3 44.86 -1.93 -1.38
N MET A 4 44.25 -1.03 -2.13
CA MET A 4 43.33 -0.04 -1.56
C MET A 4 42.02 -0.76 -1.22
N GLY A 5 41.86 -1.10 0.06
CA GLY A 5 40.60 -1.52 0.62
C GLY A 5 39.72 -0.29 0.81
N ALA A 6 38.57 -0.24 0.13
CA ALA A 6 37.54 0.76 0.41
C ALA A 6 37.11 0.65 1.87
N THR A 7 37.23 1.73 2.63
CA THR A 7 36.86 1.77 4.03
C THR A 7 35.33 1.79 4.15
N ARG A 8 34.77 1.15 5.17
CA ARG A 8 33.33 1.11 5.53
C ARG A 8 32.65 2.49 5.53
N ARG A 9 33.41 3.58 5.61
CA ARG A 9 32.92 4.96 5.61
C ARG A 9 32.41 5.48 4.24
N GLN A 10 32.79 4.85 3.12
CA GLN A 10 32.43 5.36 1.79
C GLN A 10 31.08 4.84 1.24
N MET A 11 30.36 3.96 1.96
CA MET A 11 29.10 3.37 1.48
C MET A 11 27.80 4.03 2.02
N ILE A 12 27.87 5.09 2.81
CA ILE A 12 26.70 5.67 3.49
C ILE A 12 26.30 7.06 2.94
N GLY A 13 26.85 7.47 1.82
CA GLY A 13 26.51 8.76 1.20
C GLY A 13 25.14 8.74 0.52
N GLY A 14 24.13 9.28 1.16
CA GLY A 14 22.90 9.79 0.55
C GLY A 14 21.66 8.90 0.61
N SER A 15 20.80 9.09 1.62
CA SER A 15 19.47 8.45 1.72
C SER A 15 18.55 8.74 0.52
N ALA A 16 18.78 9.83 -0.21
CA ALA A 16 18.06 10.14 -1.46
C ALA A 16 18.61 9.37 -2.67
N ALA A 17 19.92 9.04 -2.68
CA ALA A 17 20.54 8.30 -3.78
C ALA A 17 20.30 6.78 -3.68
N VAL A 18 20.06 6.25 -2.47
CA VAL A 18 19.85 4.80 -2.26
C VAL A 18 18.54 4.32 -2.86
N LEU A 19 17.46 5.13 -2.85
CA LEU A 19 16.21 4.78 -3.52
C LEU A 19 16.31 4.85 -5.05
N GLY A 20 17.19 5.70 -5.59
CA GLY A 20 17.49 5.75 -7.02
C GLY A 20 18.43 4.64 -7.52
N ALA A 21 19.33 4.14 -6.66
CA ALA A 21 20.29 3.09 -7.02
C ALA A 21 19.70 1.68 -7.10
N MET A 22 18.46 1.47 -6.64
CA MET A 22 17.74 0.18 -6.78
C MET A 22 17.22 -0.08 -8.21
N SER A 23 17.41 0.86 -9.15
CA SER A 23 16.98 0.73 -10.55
C SER A 23 17.97 0.02 -11.47
N GLY A 24 19.14 -0.40 -10.99
CA GLY A 24 20.28 -0.88 -11.80
C GLY A 24 20.52 -2.40 -11.87
N ALA A 25 19.52 -3.26 -11.62
CA ALA A 25 19.65 -4.69 -11.88
C ALA A 25 19.32 -5.02 -13.36
N PRO A 26 19.98 -6.01 -13.98
CA PRO A 26 19.72 -6.38 -15.37
C PRO A 26 18.23 -6.78 -15.54
N LYS A 27 17.59 -6.25 -16.58
CA LYS A 27 16.24 -6.66 -17.00
C LYS A 27 16.20 -8.19 -17.16
N ALA A 28 15.43 -8.86 -16.33
CA ALA A 28 14.98 -10.21 -16.63
C ALA A 28 14.16 -10.15 -17.93
N LEU A 29 14.61 -10.86 -18.95
CA LEU A 29 13.91 -11.00 -20.22
C LEU A 29 12.62 -11.78 -19.98
N GLY A 30 11.45 -11.13 -20.09
CA GLY A 30 10.19 -11.83 -20.30
C GLY A 30 9.00 -11.52 -19.40
N GLU A 31 9.07 -10.66 -18.39
CA GLU A 31 7.85 -10.28 -17.65
C GLU A 31 7.20 -9.05 -18.29
N THR A 32 6.07 -9.25 -18.94
CA THR A 32 5.14 -8.17 -19.29
C THR A 32 4.61 -7.60 -17.96
N GLY A 33 4.67 -6.27 -17.81
CA GLY A 33 4.09 -5.59 -16.65
C GLY A 33 2.59 -5.91 -16.48
N PRO A 34 1.95 -5.50 -15.35
CA PRO A 34 0.54 -5.76 -15.12
C PRO A 34 -0.31 -5.30 -16.31
N GLN A 35 -1.18 -6.19 -16.78
CA GLN A 35 -2.03 -5.88 -17.92
C GLN A 35 -3.36 -5.29 -17.48
N THR A 36 -3.88 -4.38 -18.28
CA THR A 36 -5.23 -3.87 -18.08
C THR A 36 -6.23 -4.93 -18.52
N PRO A 37 -7.14 -5.37 -17.65
CA PRO A 37 -8.26 -6.22 -18.06
C PRO A 37 -9.11 -5.53 -19.15
N PRO A 38 -9.88 -6.31 -19.94
CA PRO A 38 -10.72 -5.74 -20.97
C PRO A 38 -11.79 -4.78 -20.38
N PRO A 39 -12.31 -3.83 -21.18
CA PRO A 39 -13.44 -3.01 -20.76
C PRO A 39 -14.61 -3.87 -20.24
N GLY A 40 -15.26 -3.43 -19.16
CA GLY A 40 -16.34 -4.18 -18.52
C GLY A 40 -15.90 -5.31 -17.59
N ALA A 41 -14.60 -5.59 -17.46
CA ALA A 41 -14.10 -6.67 -16.59
C ALA A 41 -14.49 -6.53 -15.11
N LEU A 42 -14.81 -5.34 -14.66
CA LEU A 42 -15.23 -5.04 -13.29
C LEU A 42 -16.71 -4.64 -13.20
N GLU A 43 -17.50 -4.90 -14.24
CA GLU A 43 -18.94 -4.60 -14.24
C GLU A 43 -19.66 -5.29 -13.08
N GLY A 44 -20.54 -4.56 -12.41
CA GLY A 44 -21.28 -5.03 -11.24
C GLY A 44 -20.47 -5.14 -9.95
N LYS A 45 -19.18 -4.75 -9.93
CA LYS A 45 -18.36 -4.69 -8.71
C LYS A 45 -18.53 -3.36 -7.99
N SER A 46 -18.68 -3.43 -6.66
CA SER A 46 -18.61 -2.29 -5.76
C SER A 46 -17.21 -2.24 -5.11
N ILE A 47 -16.51 -1.12 -5.26
CA ILE A 47 -15.13 -0.93 -4.79
C ILE A 47 -15.06 0.27 -3.87
N LEU A 48 -14.58 0.07 -2.63
CA LEU A 48 -14.24 1.13 -1.70
C LEU A 48 -12.71 1.29 -1.67
N ILE A 49 -12.20 2.47 -2.03
CA ILE A 49 -10.76 2.74 -2.04
C ILE A 49 -10.41 3.91 -1.11
N THR A 50 -9.46 3.70 -0.20
CA THR A 50 -9.03 4.73 0.75
C THR A 50 -7.91 5.60 0.19
N GLY A 51 -7.92 6.91 0.53
CA GLY A 51 -6.85 7.83 0.15
C GLY A 51 -6.85 8.21 -1.33
N ALA A 52 -8.02 8.42 -1.93
CA ALA A 52 -8.20 8.68 -3.36
C ALA A 52 -7.92 10.13 -3.81
N ALA A 53 -7.37 10.99 -2.94
CA ALA A 53 -7.06 12.38 -3.32
C ALA A 53 -5.85 12.49 -4.27
N SER A 54 -4.99 11.47 -4.36
CA SER A 54 -3.79 11.49 -5.22
C SER A 54 -3.17 10.10 -5.39
N GLY A 55 -2.17 10.00 -6.27
CA GLY A 55 -1.35 8.79 -6.45
C GLY A 55 -2.17 7.57 -6.84
N PHE A 56 -1.80 6.40 -6.34
CA PHE A 56 -2.47 5.14 -6.70
C PHE A 56 -3.96 5.14 -6.40
N GLY A 57 -4.39 5.80 -5.31
CA GLY A 57 -5.81 5.87 -4.95
C GLY A 57 -6.64 6.64 -5.97
N ARG A 58 -6.16 7.79 -6.48
CA ARG A 58 -6.82 8.57 -7.52
C ARG A 58 -6.80 7.83 -8.86
N LEU A 59 -5.64 7.37 -9.28
CA LEU A 59 -5.47 6.60 -10.51
C LEU A 59 -6.32 5.32 -10.51
N GLY A 60 -6.37 4.62 -9.36
CA GLY A 60 -7.18 3.43 -9.19
C GLY A 60 -8.68 3.72 -9.28
N ALA A 61 -9.17 4.75 -8.60
CA ALA A 61 -10.59 5.11 -8.63
C ALA A 61 -11.07 5.36 -10.07
N GLU A 62 -10.31 6.13 -10.84
CA GLU A 62 -10.60 6.38 -12.25
C GLU A 62 -10.51 5.11 -13.11
N HIS A 63 -9.45 4.33 -12.92
CA HIS A 63 -9.20 3.12 -13.71
C HIS A 63 -10.27 2.05 -13.49
N TYR A 64 -10.63 1.76 -12.24
CA TYR A 64 -11.64 0.74 -11.94
C TYR A 64 -13.03 1.14 -12.42
N ALA A 65 -13.37 2.43 -12.35
CA ALA A 65 -14.63 2.92 -12.88
C ALA A 65 -14.69 2.83 -14.41
N ARG A 66 -13.60 3.12 -15.13
CA ARG A 66 -13.51 2.89 -16.59
C ARG A 66 -13.61 1.41 -16.98
N LEU A 67 -13.30 0.49 -16.06
CA LEU A 67 -13.51 -0.95 -16.22
C LEU A 67 -14.92 -1.42 -15.83
N GLY A 68 -15.84 -0.50 -15.48
CA GLY A 68 -17.25 -0.77 -15.19
C GLY A 68 -17.60 -0.92 -13.71
N ALA A 69 -16.66 -0.74 -12.78
CA ALA A 69 -16.97 -0.80 -11.36
C ALA A 69 -17.70 0.44 -10.86
N ARG A 70 -18.53 0.27 -9.83
CA ARG A 70 -19.01 1.37 -8.98
C ARG A 70 -17.98 1.64 -7.89
N VAL A 71 -17.36 2.81 -7.92
CA VAL A 71 -16.24 3.16 -7.05
C VAL A 71 -16.63 4.19 -6.00
N PHE A 72 -16.37 3.89 -4.74
CA PHE A 72 -16.46 4.81 -3.61
C PHE A 72 -15.03 5.27 -3.26
N ALA A 73 -14.68 6.46 -3.74
CA ALA A 73 -13.36 7.06 -3.57
C ALA A 73 -13.31 7.87 -2.28
N THR A 74 -12.51 7.44 -1.29
CA THR A 74 -12.55 8.14 0.00
C THR A 74 -11.45 9.17 0.15
N MET A 75 -11.84 10.27 0.75
CA MET A 75 -10.97 11.38 1.12
C MET A 75 -11.36 11.88 2.50
N ARG A 76 -10.40 12.39 3.26
CA ARG A 76 -10.67 13.09 4.53
C ARG A 76 -10.78 14.59 4.32
N ASN A 77 -11.38 15.29 5.28
CA ASN A 77 -11.49 16.75 5.30
C ASN A 77 -12.20 17.29 4.04
N LEU A 78 -13.43 16.87 3.81
CA LEU A 78 -14.30 17.43 2.79
C LEU A 78 -14.97 18.74 3.31
N PRO A 79 -15.22 19.74 2.45
CA PRO A 79 -14.93 19.74 1.01
C PRO A 79 -13.45 20.03 0.70
N ARG A 80 -12.98 19.57 -0.47
CA ARG A 80 -11.62 19.80 -0.93
C ARG A 80 -11.51 19.76 -2.46
N PRO A 81 -10.56 20.49 -3.07
CA PRO A 81 -10.45 20.60 -4.53
C PRO A 81 -10.35 19.25 -5.23
N GLU A 82 -9.58 18.31 -4.71
CA GLU A 82 -9.40 16.99 -5.34
C GLU A 82 -10.69 16.16 -5.39
N ALA A 83 -11.62 16.40 -4.46
CA ALA A 83 -12.94 15.77 -4.49
C ALA A 83 -13.82 16.36 -5.60
N GLU A 84 -13.81 17.67 -5.75
CA GLU A 84 -14.52 18.38 -6.81
C GLU A 84 -14.00 17.98 -8.19
N GLU A 85 -12.67 17.96 -8.37
CA GLU A 85 -12.02 17.49 -9.60
C GLU A 85 -12.42 16.06 -9.98
N LEU A 86 -12.40 15.11 -9.01
CA LEU A 86 -12.77 13.73 -9.27
C LEU A 86 -14.27 13.60 -9.60
N THR A 87 -15.10 14.36 -8.91
CA THR A 87 -16.55 14.36 -9.16
C THR A 87 -16.87 14.96 -10.52
N GLN A 88 -16.17 16.01 -10.95
CA GLN A 88 -16.34 16.62 -12.27
C GLN A 88 -15.90 15.65 -13.36
N LEU A 89 -14.71 15.04 -13.23
CA LEU A 89 -14.22 14.04 -14.17
C LEU A 89 -15.21 12.87 -14.31
N ALA A 90 -15.76 12.39 -13.18
CA ALA A 90 -16.75 11.31 -13.20
C ALA A 90 -18.02 11.68 -13.99
N ARG A 91 -18.50 12.93 -13.87
CA ARG A 91 -19.64 13.43 -14.66
C ARG A 91 -19.31 13.52 -16.14
N ASP A 92 -18.14 14.10 -16.47
CA ASP A 92 -17.72 14.35 -17.85
C ASP A 92 -17.52 13.04 -18.63
N GLU A 93 -17.00 11.99 -17.97
CA GLU A 93 -16.76 10.68 -18.55
C GLU A 93 -17.90 9.66 -18.32
N GLY A 94 -18.96 10.01 -17.59
CA GLY A 94 -20.04 9.10 -17.24
C GLY A 94 -19.63 7.93 -16.35
N LEU A 95 -18.65 8.15 -15.45
CA LEU A 95 -18.10 7.11 -14.57
C LEU A 95 -18.89 7.01 -13.26
N ALA A 96 -19.09 5.79 -12.78
CA ALA A 96 -19.74 5.52 -11.51
C ALA A 96 -18.77 5.70 -10.32
N ILE A 97 -18.36 6.95 -10.07
CA ILE A 97 -17.49 7.31 -8.94
C ILE A 97 -18.26 8.22 -7.98
N GLU A 98 -18.24 7.86 -6.71
CA GLU A 98 -18.76 8.69 -5.62
C GLU A 98 -17.63 8.99 -4.62
N VAL A 99 -17.53 10.26 -4.19
CA VAL A 99 -16.58 10.65 -3.15
C VAL A 99 -17.27 10.51 -1.78
N VAL A 100 -16.61 9.82 -0.86
CA VAL A 100 -17.08 9.58 0.52
C VAL A 100 -16.06 10.10 1.51
N GLU A 101 -16.50 10.80 2.57
CA GLU A 101 -15.59 11.24 3.62
C GLU A 101 -15.22 10.08 4.53
N ILE A 102 -13.92 9.73 4.57
CA ILE A 102 -13.35 8.80 5.54
C ILE A 102 -11.96 9.27 5.93
N ASP A 103 -11.76 9.50 7.23
CA ASP A 103 -10.44 9.53 7.83
C ASP A 103 -10.15 8.16 8.45
N VAL A 104 -9.18 7.44 7.87
CA VAL A 104 -8.77 6.11 8.34
C VAL A 104 -8.19 6.11 9.76
N MET A 105 -7.88 7.28 10.31
CA MET A 105 -7.39 7.44 11.69
C MET A 105 -8.53 7.58 12.72
N SER A 106 -9.79 7.64 12.29
CA SER A 106 -10.97 7.76 13.16
C SER A 106 -11.87 6.53 13.04
N ASP A 107 -12.16 5.90 14.17
CA ASP A 107 -13.09 4.76 14.24
C ASP A 107 -14.50 5.17 13.81
N GLU A 108 -14.95 6.34 14.24
CA GLU A 108 -16.28 6.90 13.91
C GLU A 108 -16.38 7.21 12.40
N SER A 109 -15.35 7.88 11.83
CA SER A 109 -15.33 8.21 10.41
C SER A 109 -15.30 6.96 9.53
N ALA A 110 -14.52 5.95 9.89
CA ALA A 110 -14.48 4.68 9.18
C ALA A 110 -15.85 3.96 9.24
N ALA A 111 -16.47 3.88 10.41
CA ALA A 111 -17.76 3.23 10.60
C ALA A 111 -18.88 3.95 9.82
N SER A 112 -18.98 5.28 9.94
CA SER A 112 -20.02 6.08 9.26
C SER A 112 -19.84 6.09 7.75
N GLY A 113 -18.59 6.22 7.26
CA GLY A 113 -18.31 6.19 5.84
C GLY A 113 -18.62 4.82 5.20
N VAL A 114 -18.25 3.72 5.87
CA VAL A 114 -18.61 2.36 5.41
C VAL A 114 -20.13 2.15 5.46
N ALA A 115 -20.83 2.61 6.49
CA ALA A 115 -22.30 2.53 6.55
C ALA A 115 -22.95 3.26 5.37
N THR A 116 -22.46 4.46 5.02
CA THR A 116 -22.93 5.20 3.82
C THR A 116 -22.72 4.40 2.53
N VAL A 117 -21.59 3.73 2.38
CA VAL A 117 -21.31 2.88 1.20
C VAL A 117 -22.27 1.69 1.17
N LEU A 118 -22.46 1.00 2.30
CA LEU A 118 -23.35 -0.17 2.38
C LEU A 118 -24.80 0.19 2.12
N GLU A 119 -25.28 1.34 2.60
CA GLU A 119 -26.62 1.84 2.27
C GLU A 119 -26.81 1.98 0.75
N LYS A 120 -25.82 2.59 0.07
CA LYS A 120 -25.85 2.82 -1.39
C LYS A 120 -25.69 1.55 -2.22
N THR A 121 -25.17 0.47 -1.64
CA THR A 121 -24.90 -0.80 -2.32
C THR A 121 -25.88 -1.92 -1.91
N GLY A 122 -26.91 -1.60 -1.14
CA GLY A 122 -27.88 -2.60 -0.67
C GLY A 122 -27.28 -3.59 0.34
N GLY A 123 -26.35 -3.12 1.17
CA GLY A 123 -25.75 -3.91 2.26
C GLY A 123 -24.55 -4.76 1.85
N THR A 124 -24.04 -4.63 0.62
CA THR A 124 -22.91 -5.46 0.13
C THR A 124 -21.72 -4.61 -0.34
N LEU A 125 -20.52 -5.12 -0.20
CA LEU A 125 -19.29 -4.54 -0.76
C LEU A 125 -18.41 -5.67 -1.29
N ASP A 126 -18.06 -5.61 -2.58
CA ASP A 126 -17.22 -6.64 -3.20
C ASP A 126 -15.73 -6.46 -2.88
N VAL A 127 -15.22 -5.21 -2.87
CA VAL A 127 -13.79 -4.93 -2.77
C VAL A 127 -13.51 -3.76 -1.83
N LEU A 128 -12.60 -3.95 -0.88
CA LEU A 128 -11.94 -2.89 -0.11
C LEU A 128 -10.49 -2.76 -0.57
N ILE A 129 -10.06 -1.53 -0.90
CA ILE A 129 -8.66 -1.24 -1.20
C ILE A 129 -8.11 -0.27 -0.15
N ASN A 130 -7.35 -0.78 0.81
CA ASN A 130 -6.62 -0.02 1.81
C ASN A 130 -5.36 0.59 1.18
N ASN A 131 -5.55 1.73 0.49
CA ASN A 131 -4.48 2.44 -0.18
C ASN A 131 -3.96 3.64 0.64
N ALA A 132 -4.76 4.23 1.52
CA ALA A 132 -4.31 5.35 2.36
C ALA A 132 -3.04 4.99 3.13
N GLY A 133 -2.03 5.84 3.01
CA GLY A 133 -0.76 5.65 3.69
C GLY A 133 0.13 6.88 3.57
N ILE A 134 1.12 6.96 4.44
CA ILE A 134 2.08 8.06 4.50
C ILE A 134 3.51 7.53 4.59
N GLY A 135 4.46 8.33 4.07
CA GLY A 135 5.88 8.13 4.26
C GLY A 135 6.48 9.20 5.19
N LEU A 136 7.60 8.87 5.79
CA LEU A 136 8.46 9.78 6.54
C LEU A 136 9.91 9.26 6.48
N GLY A 137 10.82 10.11 6.00
CA GLY A 137 12.25 9.82 6.00
C GLY A 137 12.93 10.35 7.26
N GLY A 138 14.08 9.76 7.58
CA GLY A 138 14.94 10.10 8.71
C GLY A 138 15.39 8.87 9.49
N PRO A 139 16.51 8.95 10.26
CA PRO A 139 16.94 7.88 11.15
C PRO A 139 15.86 7.47 12.15
N ALA A 140 15.84 6.22 12.58
CA ALA A 140 14.83 5.72 13.51
C ALA A 140 14.83 6.48 14.85
N GLU A 141 16.00 6.82 15.39
CA GLU A 141 16.12 7.55 16.64
C GLU A 141 15.64 9.01 16.53
N VAL A 142 15.78 9.61 15.34
CA VAL A 142 15.30 10.98 15.07
C VAL A 142 13.77 11.06 14.99
N GLN A 143 13.10 9.96 14.66
CA GLN A 143 11.64 9.92 14.60
C GLN A 143 11.05 9.87 16.00
N ASP A 144 10.58 11.02 16.47
CA ASP A 144 9.91 11.13 17.77
C ASP A 144 8.63 10.29 17.86
N MET A 145 8.07 10.18 19.06
CA MET A 145 6.88 9.35 19.29
C MET A 145 5.62 9.91 18.60
N GLU A 146 5.55 11.20 18.33
CA GLU A 146 4.44 11.81 17.57
C GLU A 146 4.48 11.31 16.11
N ALA A 147 5.64 11.44 15.47
CA ALA A 147 5.85 10.96 14.10
C ALA A 147 5.66 9.43 13.99
N THR A 148 6.16 8.67 14.96
CA THR A 148 6.02 7.22 15.03
C THR A 148 4.54 6.81 15.13
N LYS A 149 3.80 7.41 16.09
CA LYS A 149 2.36 7.13 16.26
C LYS A 149 1.57 7.49 15.01
N LEU A 150 1.85 8.63 14.37
CA LEU A 150 1.19 9.04 13.13
C LEU A 150 1.39 8.00 12.01
N LEU A 151 2.62 7.46 11.86
CA LEU A 151 2.92 6.43 10.86
C LEU A 151 2.14 5.13 11.14
N PHE A 152 2.15 4.64 12.38
CA PHE A 152 1.43 3.42 12.75
C PHE A 152 -0.08 3.61 12.65
N GLU A 153 -0.59 4.74 13.13
CA GLU A 153 -2.02 5.05 13.08
C GLU A 153 -2.55 5.05 11.64
N THR A 154 -1.80 5.67 10.72
CA THR A 154 -2.22 5.74 9.32
C THR A 154 -1.98 4.44 8.57
N ASN A 155 -0.78 3.84 8.69
CA ASN A 155 -0.33 2.74 7.82
C ASN A 155 -0.72 1.35 8.32
N VAL A 156 -1.05 1.20 9.60
CA VAL A 156 -1.35 -0.10 10.25
C VAL A 156 -2.75 -0.12 10.81
N PHE A 157 -3.06 0.79 11.74
CA PHE A 157 -4.37 0.81 12.40
C PHE A 157 -5.47 1.29 11.47
N GLY A 158 -5.18 2.21 10.54
CA GLY A 158 -6.14 2.63 9.51
C GLY A 158 -6.65 1.47 8.65
N PRO A 159 -5.79 0.70 7.98
CA PRO A 159 -6.18 -0.51 7.25
C PRO A 159 -6.93 -1.54 8.10
N HIS A 160 -6.51 -1.75 9.36
CA HIS A 160 -7.19 -2.64 10.29
C HIS A 160 -8.61 -2.16 10.61
N ARG A 161 -8.76 -0.88 10.89
CA ARG A 161 -10.04 -0.21 11.17
C ARG A 161 -11.02 -0.37 9.99
N MET A 162 -10.54 -0.11 8.77
CA MET A 162 -11.34 -0.27 7.56
C MET A 162 -11.75 -1.74 7.31
N ALA A 163 -10.82 -2.69 7.50
CA ALA A 163 -11.14 -4.10 7.38
C ALA A 163 -12.23 -4.51 8.39
N ARG A 164 -12.10 -4.11 9.67
CA ARG A 164 -13.11 -4.37 10.69
C ARG A 164 -14.50 -3.80 10.33
N ALA A 165 -14.54 -2.64 9.69
CA ALA A 165 -15.79 -1.98 9.32
C ALA A 165 -16.52 -2.72 8.18
N VAL A 166 -15.79 -3.30 7.19
CA VAL A 166 -16.42 -3.97 6.04
C VAL A 166 -16.65 -5.47 6.25
N LEU A 167 -15.88 -6.13 7.10
CA LEU A 167 -15.95 -7.58 7.30
C LEU A 167 -17.32 -8.11 7.68
N PRO A 168 -18.15 -7.46 8.51
CA PRO A 168 -19.50 -7.93 8.80
C PRO A 168 -20.37 -8.09 7.55
N ALA A 169 -20.33 -7.13 6.64
CA ALA A 169 -21.09 -7.17 5.37
C ALA A 169 -20.52 -8.23 4.42
N MET A 170 -19.19 -8.32 4.26
CA MET A 170 -18.55 -9.34 3.44
C MET A 170 -18.83 -10.75 3.95
N ARG A 171 -18.82 -10.95 5.29
CA ARG A 171 -19.15 -12.22 5.92
C ARG A 171 -20.60 -12.61 5.68
N ALA A 172 -21.54 -11.68 5.82
CA ALA A 172 -22.95 -11.92 5.53
C ALA A 172 -23.18 -12.29 4.06
N ALA A 173 -22.41 -11.71 3.14
CA ALA A 173 -22.45 -12.03 1.72
C ALA A 173 -21.70 -13.34 1.35
N GLY A 174 -20.89 -13.90 2.25
CA GLY A 174 -20.03 -15.07 1.99
C GLY A 174 -18.96 -14.82 0.92
N LYS A 175 -18.61 -13.56 0.65
CA LYS A 175 -17.64 -13.14 -0.37
C LYS A 175 -17.07 -11.76 -0.05
N GLY A 176 -15.84 -11.50 -0.48
CA GLY A 176 -15.20 -10.20 -0.38
C GLY A 176 -13.75 -10.27 -0.81
N GLN A 177 -13.18 -9.13 -1.20
CA GLN A 177 -11.76 -8.97 -1.50
C GLN A 177 -11.21 -7.77 -0.72
N ILE A 178 -10.12 -7.96 -0.01
CA ILE A 178 -9.43 -6.90 0.71
C ILE A 178 -8.01 -6.76 0.16
N PHE A 179 -7.71 -5.62 -0.42
CA PHE A 179 -6.37 -5.27 -0.86
C PHE A 179 -5.68 -4.39 0.16
N GLN A 180 -4.44 -4.76 0.51
CA GLN A 180 -3.60 -4.03 1.44
C GLN A 180 -2.39 -3.45 0.69
N LEU A 181 -2.29 -2.13 0.57
CA LEU A 181 -1.12 -1.50 -0.04
C LEU A 181 0.04 -1.48 0.94
N SER A 182 0.89 -2.50 0.83
CA SER A 182 2.17 -2.60 1.53
C SER A 182 3.28 -1.84 0.76
N SER A 183 4.44 -2.41 0.64
CA SER A 183 5.62 -1.94 -0.08
C SER A 183 6.62 -3.09 -0.21
N GLN A 184 7.57 -3.02 -1.15
CA GLN A 184 8.78 -3.84 -1.07
C GLN A 184 9.49 -3.66 0.30
N LEU A 185 9.36 -2.45 0.90
CA LEU A 185 9.89 -2.13 2.23
C LEU A 185 9.08 -2.73 3.39
N GLY A 186 8.08 -3.54 3.12
CA GLY A 186 7.46 -4.45 4.07
C GLY A 186 8.18 -5.80 4.21
N ARG A 187 9.22 -6.04 3.39
CA ARG A 187 10.03 -7.27 3.40
C ARG A 187 11.53 -7.00 3.43
N VAL A 188 11.97 -5.84 2.96
CA VAL A 188 13.37 -5.41 3.02
C VAL A 188 13.48 -4.06 3.74
N ILE A 189 14.64 -3.76 4.29
CA ILE A 189 14.88 -2.55 5.08
C ILE A 189 15.93 -1.70 4.41
N VAL A 190 15.67 -0.40 4.33
CA VAL A 190 16.61 0.62 3.87
C VAL A 190 16.89 1.58 5.02
N PRO A 191 18.17 1.84 5.35
CA PRO A 191 18.55 2.85 6.35
C PRO A 191 18.02 4.24 5.99
N GLY A 192 17.69 5.05 7.00
CA GLY A 192 17.21 6.43 6.79
C GLY A 192 15.75 6.58 6.42
N ILE A 193 14.97 5.50 6.48
CA ILE A 193 13.49 5.51 6.27
C ILE A 193 12.74 5.32 7.60
N GLY A 194 13.45 5.26 8.71
CA GLY A 194 12.94 5.19 10.08
C GLY A 194 11.86 4.15 10.28
N HIS A 195 10.72 4.57 10.79
CA HIS A 195 9.61 3.67 11.14
C HIS A 195 8.67 3.33 9.97
N TYR A 196 8.90 3.82 8.75
CA TYR A 196 8.06 3.45 7.60
C TYR A 196 8.12 1.94 7.32
N SER A 197 9.33 1.36 7.19
CA SER A 197 9.47 -0.09 7.01
C SER A 197 8.82 -0.89 8.13
N PRO A 198 9.05 -0.61 9.43
CA PRO A 198 8.31 -1.25 10.53
C PRO A 198 6.80 -1.22 10.37
N THR A 199 6.18 -0.10 9.90
CA THR A 199 4.74 -0.08 9.65
C THR A 199 4.32 -1.01 8.53
N LYS A 200 5.12 -1.12 7.46
CA LYS A 200 4.81 -2.00 6.34
C LYS A 200 5.03 -3.48 6.69
N PHE A 201 6.04 -3.83 7.50
CA PHE A 201 6.19 -5.17 8.08
C PHE A 201 5.02 -5.53 8.99
N ALA A 202 4.56 -4.61 9.83
CA ALA A 202 3.39 -4.82 10.68
C ALA A 202 2.12 -5.04 9.85
N LEU A 203 1.92 -4.23 8.79
CA LEU A 203 0.80 -4.40 7.87
C LEU A 203 0.83 -5.75 7.15
N GLU A 204 2.00 -6.20 6.69
CA GLU A 204 2.19 -7.54 6.08
C GLU A 204 1.74 -8.66 7.02
N ALA A 205 2.24 -8.65 8.26
CA ALA A 205 1.91 -9.67 9.26
C ALA A 205 0.42 -9.65 9.62
N LEU A 206 -0.16 -8.46 9.84
CA LEU A 206 -1.58 -8.30 10.14
C LEU A 206 -2.46 -8.78 8.99
N SER A 207 -2.05 -8.50 7.75
CA SER A 207 -2.81 -8.89 6.56
C SER A 207 -2.76 -10.39 6.29
N GLU A 208 -1.62 -11.04 6.54
CA GLU A 208 -1.47 -12.49 6.41
C GLU A 208 -2.28 -13.23 7.49
N ALA A 209 -2.24 -12.76 8.75
CA ALA A 209 -3.07 -13.29 9.81
C ALA A 209 -4.56 -13.18 9.45
N LEU A 210 -5.00 -12.01 8.99
CA LEU A 210 -6.38 -11.80 8.55
C LEU A 210 -6.77 -12.75 7.40
N ALA A 211 -5.87 -12.96 6.42
CA ALA A 211 -6.14 -13.83 5.28
C ALA A 211 -6.49 -15.27 5.74
N TYR A 212 -5.70 -15.82 6.65
CA TYR A 212 -5.97 -17.17 7.21
C TYR A 212 -7.28 -17.24 7.98
N GLU A 213 -7.60 -16.17 8.75
CA GLU A 213 -8.79 -16.14 9.60
C GLU A 213 -10.10 -16.00 8.80
N VAL A 214 -10.08 -15.32 7.66
CA VAL A 214 -11.30 -15.04 6.88
C VAL A 214 -11.48 -15.94 5.66
N ALA A 215 -10.50 -16.78 5.31
CA ALA A 215 -10.55 -17.68 4.15
C ALA A 215 -11.80 -18.57 4.15
N ALA A 216 -12.10 -19.24 5.26
CA ALA A 216 -13.29 -20.08 5.40
C ALA A 216 -14.61 -19.31 5.31
N GLN A 217 -14.58 -17.98 5.41
CA GLN A 217 -15.74 -17.10 5.27
C GLN A 217 -15.94 -16.63 3.82
N GLY A 218 -15.06 -17.06 2.92
CA GLY A 218 -15.08 -16.69 1.51
C GLY A 218 -14.54 -15.32 1.19
N ILE A 219 -13.74 -14.76 2.08
CA ILE A 219 -13.12 -13.45 1.93
C ILE A 219 -11.63 -13.68 1.62
N GLU A 220 -11.12 -13.01 0.58
CA GLU A 220 -9.73 -13.12 0.15
C GLU A 220 -8.98 -11.83 0.44
N VAL A 221 -7.74 -11.96 0.90
CA VAL A 221 -6.86 -10.82 1.20
C VAL A 221 -5.66 -10.88 0.27
N THR A 222 -5.37 -9.78 -0.41
CA THR A 222 -4.17 -9.64 -1.25
C THR A 222 -3.33 -8.46 -0.78
N ILE A 223 -2.04 -8.70 -0.60
CA ILE A 223 -1.05 -7.70 -0.21
C ILE A 223 -0.31 -7.26 -1.48
N ILE A 224 -0.52 -6.02 -1.89
CA ILE A 224 0.21 -5.41 -3.00
C ILE A 224 1.51 -4.83 -2.45
N GLN A 225 2.63 -5.15 -3.09
CA GLN A 225 3.97 -4.77 -2.66
C GLN A 225 4.66 -3.88 -3.73
N PRO A 226 4.29 -2.59 -3.83
CA PRO A 226 4.93 -1.68 -4.76
C PRO A 226 6.41 -1.47 -4.48
N GLY A 227 7.19 -1.31 -5.55
CA GLY A 227 8.49 -0.65 -5.48
C GLY A 227 8.37 0.87 -5.43
N GLY A 228 9.41 1.59 -5.88
CA GLY A 228 9.37 3.04 -5.98
C GLY A 228 8.58 3.51 -7.20
N TYR A 229 7.62 4.42 -7.01
CA TYR A 229 6.82 5.05 -8.06
C TYR A 229 6.69 6.55 -7.84
N PRO A 230 6.69 7.40 -8.91
CA PRO A 230 6.57 8.84 -8.81
C PRO A 230 5.12 9.24 -8.47
N THR A 231 4.83 9.42 -7.19
CA THR A 231 3.52 9.86 -6.69
C THR A 231 3.69 11.00 -5.67
N LYS A 232 2.61 11.71 -5.35
CA LYS A 232 2.63 12.77 -4.33
C LYS A 232 3.01 12.32 -2.92
N ILE A 233 3.24 11.01 -2.68
CA ILE A 233 3.73 10.50 -1.39
C ILE A 233 5.10 11.06 -1.06
N TRP A 234 5.97 11.25 -2.06
CA TRP A 234 7.33 11.75 -1.88
C TRP A 234 7.36 13.20 -1.44
N GLU A 235 6.58 14.07 -2.11
CA GLU A 235 6.41 15.47 -1.73
C GLU A 235 5.91 15.58 -0.28
N LYS A 236 4.83 14.84 0.04
CA LYS A 236 4.25 14.84 1.39
C LYS A 236 5.19 14.23 2.43
N SER A 237 6.00 13.23 2.08
CA SER A 237 7.02 12.66 2.95
C SER A 237 8.15 13.66 3.22
N THR A 238 8.61 14.37 2.18
CA THR A 238 9.59 15.45 2.27
C THR A 238 9.14 16.55 3.23
N ALA A 239 7.90 17.01 3.10
CA ALA A 239 7.34 18.03 3.99
C ALA A 239 7.28 17.56 5.46
N ARG A 240 6.88 16.29 5.70
CA ARG A 240 6.88 15.74 7.07
C ARG A 240 8.30 15.59 7.63
N ALA A 241 9.26 15.15 6.81
CA ALA A 241 10.66 15.03 7.22
C ALA A 241 11.27 16.39 7.55
N ALA A 242 10.94 17.45 6.79
CA ALA A 242 11.34 18.82 7.10
C ALA A 242 10.76 19.30 8.45
N ALA A 243 9.48 19.07 8.69
CA ALA A 243 8.82 19.42 9.95
C ALA A 243 9.40 18.65 11.14
N LEU A 244 9.72 17.35 10.98
CA LEU A 244 10.38 16.57 11.99
C LEU A 244 11.80 17.12 12.27
N LYS A 245 12.59 17.37 11.24
CA LYS A 245 13.94 17.94 11.37
C LYS A 245 13.93 19.27 12.13
N ALA A 246 12.97 20.14 11.83
CA ALA A 246 12.87 21.46 12.44
C ALA A 246 12.61 21.42 13.96
N ARG A 247 12.02 20.35 14.50
CA ARG A 247 11.75 20.17 15.93
C ARG A 247 12.70 19.21 16.63
N THR A 248 13.63 18.59 15.89
CA THR A 248 14.60 17.63 16.45
C THR A 248 15.78 18.40 17.08
N PRO A 249 16.24 18.03 18.28
CA PRO A 249 17.43 18.62 18.88
C PRO A 249 18.65 18.49 17.97
N GLN A 250 19.48 19.55 17.90
CA GLN A 250 20.66 19.59 17.02
C GLN A 250 21.65 18.48 17.33
N GLU A 251 21.88 18.15 18.58
CA GLU A 251 22.75 17.06 19.01
C GLU A 251 22.34 15.72 18.38
N LEU A 252 21.03 15.44 18.29
CA LEU A 252 20.50 14.24 17.69
C LEU A 252 20.64 14.26 16.16
N LEU A 253 20.48 15.42 15.53
CA LEU A 253 20.76 15.58 14.09
C LEU A 253 22.23 15.34 13.76
N ASP A 254 23.12 15.83 14.60
CA ASP A 254 24.58 15.71 14.43
C ASP A 254 25.08 14.27 14.65
N ALA A 255 24.32 13.45 15.37
CA ALA A 255 24.62 12.01 15.51
C ALA A 255 24.44 11.22 14.20
N TYR A 256 23.64 11.75 13.24
CA TYR A 256 23.34 11.10 11.95
C TYR A 256 23.52 12.06 10.77
N PRO A 257 24.67 12.72 10.60
CA PRO A 257 24.82 13.87 9.70
C PRO A 257 24.47 13.54 8.24
N GLU A 258 24.87 12.38 7.73
CA GLU A 258 24.61 11.97 6.34
C GLU A 258 23.11 11.68 6.08
N MET A 259 22.41 11.07 7.05
CA MET A 259 20.99 10.75 6.92
C MET A 259 20.11 11.99 7.13
N THR A 260 20.45 12.83 8.10
CA THR A 260 19.69 14.03 8.43
C THR A 260 19.89 15.16 7.42
N ALA A 261 21.01 15.19 6.69
CA ALA A 261 21.23 16.12 5.57
C ALA A 261 20.13 15.99 4.51
N GLY A 262 19.70 14.76 4.21
CA GLY A 262 18.66 14.47 3.23
C GLY A 262 17.22 14.75 3.72
N MET A 263 16.99 14.96 5.00
CA MET A 263 15.66 15.22 5.54
C MET A 263 15.13 16.58 5.06
N GLY A 264 13.92 16.56 4.47
CA GLY A 264 13.29 17.75 3.89
C GLY A 264 13.79 18.10 2.49
N GLN A 265 14.71 17.35 1.91
CA GLN A 265 15.14 17.56 0.53
C GLN A 265 14.18 16.85 -0.45
N PRO A 266 13.89 17.48 -1.61
CA PRO A 266 13.04 16.87 -2.63
C PRO A 266 13.55 15.49 -3.06
N SER A 267 12.64 14.53 -3.17
CA SER A 267 12.93 13.20 -3.69
C SER A 267 11.84 12.78 -4.67
N SER A 268 12.23 12.27 -5.83
CA SER A 268 11.29 11.77 -6.86
C SER A 268 10.91 10.29 -6.65
N GLY A 269 11.68 9.57 -5.84
CA GLY A 269 11.44 8.23 -5.30
C GLY A 269 11.01 7.10 -6.23
N GLY A 270 10.83 7.31 -7.51
CA GLY A 270 10.32 6.29 -8.43
C GLY A 270 10.84 6.43 -9.85
N GLY A 271 11.69 7.42 -10.12
CA GLY A 271 12.27 7.61 -11.46
C GLY A 271 11.18 7.77 -12.54
N THR A 272 11.25 6.93 -13.57
CA THR A 272 10.35 6.93 -14.74
C THR A 272 9.33 5.78 -14.72
N THR A 273 9.11 5.10 -13.58
CA THR A 273 8.14 4.02 -13.48
C THR A 273 6.71 4.53 -13.65
N ASP A 274 5.85 3.75 -14.30
CA ASP A 274 4.45 4.12 -14.50
C ASP A 274 3.60 3.81 -13.24
N PRO A 275 3.08 4.82 -12.53
CA PRO A 275 2.26 4.57 -11.34
C PRO A 275 0.95 3.82 -11.64
N MET A 276 0.55 3.71 -12.91
CA MET A 276 -0.59 2.89 -13.32
C MET A 276 -0.36 1.38 -13.17
N ASP A 277 0.88 0.92 -12.98
CA ASP A 277 1.17 -0.51 -12.75
C ASP A 277 0.41 -1.04 -11.53
N ILE A 278 0.24 -0.23 -10.49
CA ILE A 278 -0.46 -0.64 -9.27
C ILE A 278 -1.97 -0.79 -9.51
N PRO A 279 -2.70 0.21 -10.05
CA PRO A 279 -4.10 0.03 -10.44
C PRO A 279 -4.34 -1.14 -11.38
N ARG A 280 -3.48 -1.33 -12.40
CA ARG A 280 -3.58 -2.46 -13.34
C ARG A 280 -3.45 -3.81 -12.63
N ALA A 281 -2.44 -3.98 -11.77
CA ALA A 281 -2.23 -5.20 -11.00
C ALA A 281 -3.42 -5.52 -10.08
N ILE A 282 -3.99 -4.52 -9.44
CA ILE A 282 -5.17 -4.70 -8.59
C ILE A 282 -6.39 -5.09 -9.45
N ALA A 283 -6.63 -4.40 -10.58
CA ALA A 283 -7.74 -4.71 -11.47
C ALA A 283 -7.64 -6.13 -12.05
N GLU A 284 -6.43 -6.55 -12.45
CA GLU A 284 -6.12 -7.92 -12.87
C GLU A 284 -6.57 -8.94 -11.82
N ILE A 285 -6.18 -8.72 -10.54
CA ILE A 285 -6.49 -9.64 -9.45
C ILE A 285 -8.00 -9.61 -9.10
N ILE A 286 -8.66 -8.44 -9.13
CA ILE A 286 -10.12 -8.36 -8.92
C ILE A 286 -10.86 -9.24 -9.93
N ALA A 287 -10.40 -9.24 -11.20
CA ALA A 287 -11.00 -10.01 -12.28
C ALA A 287 -10.68 -11.52 -12.25
N MET A 288 -9.67 -11.95 -11.48
CA MET A 288 -9.33 -13.37 -11.33
C MET A 288 -10.48 -14.17 -10.68
N PRO A 289 -10.63 -15.45 -11.03
CA PRO A 289 -11.55 -16.35 -10.34
C PRO A 289 -11.24 -16.42 -8.84
N ARG A 290 -12.28 -16.59 -8.04
CA ARG A 290 -12.13 -16.83 -6.59
C ARG A 290 -11.30 -18.11 -6.35
N GLY A 291 -10.44 -18.09 -5.34
CA GLY A 291 -9.53 -19.19 -4.98
C GLY A 291 -8.27 -19.25 -5.83
N THR A 292 -8.05 -18.30 -6.76
CA THR A 292 -6.82 -18.23 -7.57
C THR A 292 -6.02 -16.94 -7.34
N ARG A 293 -6.49 -16.09 -6.42
CA ARG A 293 -5.88 -14.79 -6.15
C ARG A 293 -4.71 -14.93 -5.19
N PRO A 294 -3.55 -14.33 -5.51
CA PRO A 294 -2.37 -14.49 -4.67
C PRO A 294 -2.48 -13.72 -3.36
N LEU A 295 -1.95 -14.28 -2.28
CA LEU A 295 -1.80 -13.53 -1.01
C LEU A 295 -0.88 -12.30 -1.19
N ARG A 296 0.18 -12.41 -2.02
CA ARG A 296 1.14 -11.32 -2.27
C ARG A 296 1.38 -11.09 -3.75
N ARG A 297 1.35 -9.81 -4.13
CA ARG A 297 1.67 -9.38 -5.50
C ARG A 297 2.76 -8.29 -5.45
N PRO A 298 4.03 -8.64 -5.64
CA PRO A 298 5.10 -7.68 -5.93
C PRO A 298 4.85 -6.95 -7.24
N VAL A 299 4.98 -5.62 -7.25
CA VAL A 299 4.75 -4.83 -8.47
C VAL A 299 5.86 -3.80 -8.62
N HIS A 300 6.71 -4.00 -9.63
CA HIS A 300 7.72 -3.06 -10.11
C HIS A 300 8.30 -3.56 -11.43
N PRO A 301 8.59 -2.72 -12.42
CA PRO A 301 9.17 -3.15 -13.70
C PRO A 301 10.65 -3.58 -13.60
N GLY A 302 11.33 -3.25 -12.50
CA GLY A 302 12.72 -3.61 -12.22
C GLY A 302 12.83 -4.63 -11.10
N ASN A 303 13.75 -4.40 -10.17
CA ASN A 303 14.06 -5.32 -9.07
C ASN A 303 12.90 -5.46 -8.08
N LYS A 304 12.59 -6.69 -7.70
CA LYS A 304 11.56 -7.07 -6.73
C LYS A 304 12.18 -7.96 -5.63
N PRO A 305 13.04 -7.39 -4.76
CA PRO A 305 13.82 -8.16 -3.77
C PRO A 305 12.96 -8.95 -2.79
N GLN A 306 11.70 -8.55 -2.59
CA GLN A 306 10.74 -9.22 -1.72
C GLN A 306 10.26 -10.58 -2.26
N GLU A 307 10.40 -10.88 -3.54
CA GLU A 307 9.92 -12.16 -4.13
C GLU A 307 10.60 -13.38 -3.50
N ALA A 308 11.91 -13.36 -3.37
CA ALA A 308 12.65 -14.45 -2.72
C ALA A 308 12.25 -14.64 -1.25
N ILE A 309 12.03 -13.54 -0.52
CA ILE A 309 11.58 -13.57 0.88
C ILE A 309 10.17 -14.13 0.98
N ASN A 310 9.27 -13.74 0.06
CA ASN A 310 7.91 -14.25 0.01
C ASN A 310 7.88 -15.76 -0.24
N ALA A 311 8.72 -16.26 -1.15
CA ALA A 311 8.83 -17.70 -1.44
C ALA A 311 9.25 -18.50 -0.21
N VAL A 312 10.34 -18.09 0.45
CA VAL A 312 10.83 -18.75 1.68
C VAL A 312 9.79 -18.66 2.81
N SER A 313 9.13 -17.52 2.97
CA SER A 313 8.07 -17.35 3.97
C SER A 313 6.91 -18.32 3.72
N ARG A 314 6.45 -18.46 2.46
CA ARG A 314 5.39 -19.40 2.06
C ARG A 314 5.78 -20.84 2.40
N GLU A 315 6.95 -21.28 1.99
CA GLU A 315 7.47 -22.63 2.28
C GLU A 315 7.52 -22.90 3.80
N THR A 316 8.02 -21.93 4.56
CA THR A 316 8.15 -22.04 6.02
C THR A 316 6.78 -22.15 6.69
N GLN A 317 5.80 -21.33 6.29
CA GLN A 317 4.45 -21.37 6.83
C GLN A 317 3.74 -22.69 6.51
N LEU A 318 3.86 -23.20 5.29
CA LEU A 318 3.31 -24.49 4.90
C LEU A 318 3.96 -25.65 5.65
N ALA A 319 5.29 -25.62 5.84
CA ALA A 319 6.00 -26.63 6.60
C ALA A 319 5.60 -26.65 8.07
N MET A 320 5.41 -25.46 8.67
CA MET A 320 5.06 -25.32 10.09
C MET A 320 3.59 -25.65 10.37
N LEU A 321 2.68 -25.15 9.54
CA LEU A 321 1.24 -25.14 9.83
C LEU A 321 0.42 -26.07 8.92
N GLY A 322 0.94 -26.48 7.76
CA GLY A 322 0.18 -27.21 6.75
C GLY A 322 -0.45 -28.53 7.20
N ASN A 323 0.09 -29.15 8.25
CA ASN A 323 -0.46 -30.37 8.87
C ASN A 323 -1.07 -30.12 10.27
N SER A 324 -1.24 -28.86 10.66
CA SER A 324 -1.89 -28.45 11.91
C SER A 324 -3.41 -28.32 11.72
N PRO A 325 -4.20 -28.10 12.78
CA PRO A 325 -5.61 -27.74 12.65
C PRO A 325 -5.87 -26.49 11.80
N TRP A 326 -4.89 -25.60 11.65
CA TRP A 326 -4.95 -24.42 10.79
C TRP A 326 -4.54 -24.70 9.34
N GLY A 327 -4.03 -25.91 9.07
CA GLY A 327 -3.50 -26.31 7.76
C GLY A 327 -4.43 -26.05 6.59
N PRO A 328 -5.74 -26.33 6.67
CA PRO A 328 -6.66 -26.04 5.57
C PRO A 328 -6.69 -24.55 5.19
N ALA A 329 -6.83 -23.65 6.15
CA ALA A 329 -6.85 -22.20 5.89
C ALA A 329 -5.50 -21.69 5.35
N VAL A 330 -4.38 -22.19 5.87
CA VAL A 330 -3.03 -21.81 5.41
C VAL A 330 -2.79 -22.27 3.98
N LYS A 331 -3.21 -23.48 3.60
CA LYS A 331 -3.10 -23.99 2.22
C LYS A 331 -4.01 -23.22 1.27
N ASP A 332 -5.26 -22.97 1.65
CA ASP A 332 -6.22 -22.22 0.85
C ASP A 332 -5.72 -20.81 0.47
N VAL A 333 -4.95 -20.19 1.37
CA VAL A 333 -4.39 -18.85 1.16
C VAL A 333 -3.04 -18.87 0.41
N LEU A 334 -2.24 -19.92 0.59
CA LEU A 334 -0.85 -19.96 0.11
C LEU A 334 -0.66 -20.83 -1.16
N ASP A 335 -1.55 -21.75 -1.46
CA ASP A 335 -1.49 -22.60 -2.64
C ASP A 335 -2.15 -21.96 -3.85
#